data_3972c32605d5687b9317372efff78e81
#
_entry.id   3972c32605d5687b9317372efff78e81
#
_cell.length_a   1.000
_cell.length_b   1.000
_cell.length_c   1.000
_cell.angle_alpha   90.00
_cell.angle_beta   90.00
_cell.angle_gamma   90.00
#
_symmetry.space_group_name_H-M   'P 1'
#
loop_
_entity.id
_entity.type
_entity.pdbx_description
1 polymer ?
#
loop_
_entity_poly.entity_id
_entity_poly.type
_entity_poly.pdbx_seq_one_letter_code
_entity_poly.pdbx_strand_id
1 'polypeptide(L)'
;MQVLASEAYSSASAPIQYAAIAAYESDQTKFLNHSKKILNLIGEHCYKKLKTNNIEVLKPEGGFYIMPDFSTLLSNKFKSSADFCKVLLDETGVALLPGSDFGFDSKKLIFRLSFVDFDGEKFLNYSYLKDELSEEDLNIYAPKIVKGINKIIDWANK
;
A
#
# COMPACT_ATOMS: atom_id res chain seq x y z
N MET A 1 18.25 23.93 4.24
CA MET A 1 18.17 22.45 4.32
C MET A 1 19.41 21.83 4.96
N GLN A 2 20.66 22.09 4.48
CA GLN A 2 21.87 21.49 5.08
C GLN A 2 22.05 21.77 6.56
N VAL A 3 21.84 23.02 7.02
CA VAL A 3 21.99 23.41 8.42
C VAL A 3 20.97 22.67 9.31
N LEU A 4 19.70 22.58 8.88
CA LEU A 4 18.68 21.83 9.62
C LEU A 4 18.99 20.34 9.67
N ALA A 5 19.51 19.78 8.58
CA ALA A 5 19.89 18.38 8.52
C ALA A 5 21.06 18.06 9.46
N SER A 6 22.07 18.96 9.55
CA SER A 6 23.24 18.77 10.43
C SER A 6 22.88 18.80 11.92
N GLU A 7 21.82 19.54 12.28
CA GLU A 7 21.34 19.63 13.66
C GLU A 7 20.35 18.51 14.03
N ALA A 8 19.59 17.99 13.03
CA ALA A 8 18.51 17.03 13.26
C ALA A 8 18.94 15.58 13.05
N TYR A 9 19.97 15.32 12.24
CA TYR A 9 20.38 13.97 11.86
C TYR A 9 21.86 13.75 12.15
N SER A 10 22.16 12.65 12.86
CA SER A 10 23.51 12.11 12.93
C SER A 10 23.85 11.38 11.63
N SER A 11 25.13 11.09 11.40
CA SER A 11 25.55 10.21 10.30
C SER A 11 24.98 8.82 10.46
N ALA A 12 24.72 8.13 9.35
CA ALA A 12 24.33 6.71 9.39
C ALA A 12 25.41 5.89 10.12
N SER A 13 24.98 4.90 10.93
CA SER A 13 25.92 4.09 11.69
C SER A 13 26.88 3.32 10.76
N ALA A 14 28.13 3.18 11.15
CA ALA A 14 29.15 2.52 10.32
C ALA A 14 28.77 1.07 9.92
N PRO A 15 28.24 0.22 10.79
CA PRO A 15 27.76 -1.11 10.39
C PRO A 15 26.73 -1.08 9.26
N ILE A 16 25.80 -0.11 9.30
CA ILE A 16 24.78 0.04 8.25
C ILE A 16 25.40 0.51 6.93
N GLN A 17 26.43 1.37 6.96
CA GLN A 17 27.15 1.78 5.76
C GLN A 17 27.84 0.61 5.08
N TYR A 18 28.51 -0.28 5.85
CA TYR A 18 29.11 -1.51 5.32
C TYR A 18 28.07 -2.47 4.76
N ALA A 19 26.95 -2.65 5.45
CA ALA A 19 25.85 -3.46 4.94
C ALA A 19 25.27 -2.90 3.63
N ALA A 20 25.19 -1.58 3.49
CA ALA A 20 24.75 -0.92 2.26
C ALA A 20 25.70 -1.19 1.08
N ILE A 21 27.02 -1.18 1.31
CA ILE A 21 28.02 -1.54 0.28
C ILE A 21 27.72 -2.94 -0.24
N ALA A 22 27.63 -3.93 0.66
CA ALA A 22 27.33 -5.31 0.28
C ALA A 22 26.00 -5.45 -0.46
N ALA A 23 24.96 -4.70 -0.05
CA ALA A 23 23.66 -4.70 -0.71
C ALA A 23 23.72 -4.14 -2.15
N TYR A 24 24.52 -3.10 -2.38
CA TYR A 24 24.67 -2.50 -3.71
C TYR A 24 25.59 -3.28 -4.64
N GLU A 25 26.58 -3.99 -4.10
CA GLU A 25 27.52 -4.80 -4.88
C GLU A 25 26.97 -6.20 -5.23
N SER A 26 26.00 -6.69 -4.47
CA SER A 26 25.41 -8.01 -4.71
C SER A 26 24.39 -7.99 -5.85
N ASP A 27 24.30 -9.07 -6.63
CA ASP A 27 23.25 -9.24 -7.64
C ASP A 27 21.89 -9.50 -7.00
N GLN A 28 21.04 -8.48 -6.98
CA GLN A 28 19.68 -8.53 -6.47
C GLN A 28 18.62 -8.77 -7.56
N THR A 29 19.03 -9.05 -8.79
CA THR A 29 18.13 -9.12 -9.97
C THR A 29 16.97 -10.09 -9.74
N LYS A 30 17.25 -11.28 -9.25
CA LYS A 30 16.21 -12.30 -8.98
C LYS A 30 15.21 -11.80 -7.94
N PHE A 31 15.69 -11.32 -6.80
CA PHE A 31 14.85 -10.79 -5.72
C PHE A 31 13.98 -9.63 -6.19
N LEU A 32 14.56 -8.65 -6.87
CA LEU A 32 13.85 -7.47 -7.35
C LEU A 32 12.78 -7.82 -8.39
N ASN A 33 13.08 -8.74 -9.32
CA ASN A 33 12.11 -9.14 -10.34
C ASN A 33 10.90 -9.84 -9.74
N HIS A 34 11.11 -10.76 -8.80
CA HIS A 34 10.01 -11.46 -8.14
C HIS A 34 9.23 -10.56 -7.18
N SER A 35 9.91 -9.68 -6.43
CA SER A 35 9.25 -8.67 -5.60
C SER A 35 8.37 -7.74 -6.41
N LYS A 36 8.84 -7.28 -7.58
CA LYS A 36 8.04 -6.47 -8.52
C LYS A 36 6.84 -7.23 -9.05
N LYS A 37 6.97 -8.51 -9.43
CA LYS A 37 5.84 -9.34 -9.87
C LYS A 37 4.75 -9.43 -8.79
N ILE A 38 5.13 -9.69 -7.54
CA ILE A 38 4.21 -9.80 -6.41
C ILE A 38 3.50 -8.47 -6.17
N LEU A 39 4.26 -7.37 -6.03
CA LEU A 39 3.68 -6.05 -5.74
C LEU A 39 2.80 -5.55 -6.89
N ASN A 40 3.18 -5.81 -8.13
CA ASN A 40 2.36 -5.49 -9.29
C ASN A 40 1.03 -6.24 -9.29
N LEU A 41 1.05 -7.56 -9.02
CA LEU A 41 -0.17 -8.37 -8.94
C LEU A 41 -1.12 -7.85 -7.84
N ILE A 42 -0.60 -7.56 -6.65
CA ILE A 42 -1.41 -7.04 -5.54
C ILE A 42 -1.95 -5.64 -5.87
N GLY A 43 -1.10 -4.76 -6.39
CA GLY A 43 -1.47 -3.40 -6.77
C GLY A 43 -2.55 -3.36 -7.86
N GLU A 44 -2.42 -4.21 -8.89
CA GLU A 44 -3.43 -4.39 -9.95
C GLU A 44 -4.77 -4.89 -9.38
N HIS A 45 -4.72 -5.87 -8.48
CA HIS A 45 -5.93 -6.36 -7.81
C HIS A 45 -6.63 -5.25 -7.03
N CYS A 46 -5.91 -4.50 -6.18
CA CYS A 46 -6.46 -3.38 -5.43
C CYS A 46 -7.05 -2.32 -6.36
N TYR A 47 -6.31 -1.93 -7.41
CA TYR A 47 -6.75 -0.96 -8.40
C TYR A 47 -8.05 -1.38 -9.09
N LYS A 48 -8.09 -2.61 -9.64
CA LYS A 48 -9.26 -3.14 -10.34
C LYS A 48 -10.48 -3.19 -9.43
N LYS A 49 -10.33 -3.70 -8.21
CA LYS A 49 -11.41 -3.79 -7.23
C LYS A 49 -11.99 -2.42 -6.86
N LEU A 50 -11.15 -1.42 -6.61
CA LEU A 50 -11.59 -0.07 -6.30
C LEU A 50 -12.31 0.57 -7.50
N LYS A 51 -11.71 0.49 -8.69
CA LYS A 51 -12.25 1.08 -9.93
C LYS A 51 -13.62 0.52 -10.32
N THR A 52 -13.79 -0.81 -10.25
CA THR A 52 -15.07 -1.47 -10.56
C THR A 52 -16.19 -1.13 -9.57
N ASN A 53 -15.85 -0.57 -8.41
CA ASN A 53 -16.81 -0.10 -7.40
C ASN A 53 -16.94 1.42 -7.35
N ASN A 54 -16.63 2.12 -8.45
CA ASN A 54 -16.77 3.56 -8.62
C ASN A 54 -15.94 4.42 -7.64
N ILE A 55 -14.85 3.86 -7.13
CA ILE A 55 -13.90 4.58 -6.29
C ILE A 55 -12.79 5.11 -7.21
N GLU A 56 -12.62 6.44 -7.21
CA GLU A 56 -11.60 7.07 -8.02
C GLU A 56 -10.20 6.72 -7.51
N VAL A 57 -9.33 6.26 -8.41
CA VAL A 57 -7.98 5.84 -8.06
C VAL A 57 -7.08 5.82 -9.29
N LEU A 58 -5.84 6.23 -9.13
CA LEU A 58 -4.81 6.07 -10.15
C LEU A 58 -4.17 4.70 -10.02
N LYS A 59 -3.84 4.09 -11.18
CA LYS A 59 -3.11 2.84 -11.22
C LYS A 59 -1.72 3.05 -10.62
N PRO A 60 -1.28 2.20 -9.67
CA PRO A 60 0.06 2.32 -9.11
C PRO A 60 1.11 1.91 -10.17
N GLU A 61 2.10 2.77 -10.39
CA GLU A 61 3.22 2.52 -11.30
C GLU A 61 4.46 1.97 -10.56
N GLY A 62 4.40 1.92 -9.23
CA GLY A 62 5.47 1.40 -8.38
C GLY A 62 5.16 1.53 -6.90
N GLY A 63 6.10 1.04 -6.08
CA GLY A 63 5.93 1.04 -4.64
C GLY A 63 4.85 0.07 -4.16
N PHE A 64 4.25 0.39 -3.01
CA PHE A 64 3.27 -0.47 -2.33
C PHE A 64 2.13 0.35 -1.69
N TYR A 65 1.88 1.52 -2.25
CA TYR A 65 0.78 2.41 -1.85
C TYR A 65 -0.14 2.70 -3.02
N ILE A 66 -1.41 2.91 -2.71
CA ILE A 66 -2.42 3.40 -3.63
C ILE A 66 -3.23 4.48 -2.92
N MET A 67 -3.71 5.48 -3.65
CA MET A 67 -4.42 6.64 -3.12
C MET A 67 -5.86 6.69 -3.65
N PRO A 68 -6.80 5.91 -3.09
CA PRO A 68 -8.21 5.98 -3.48
C PRO A 68 -8.86 7.28 -2.98
N ASP A 69 -9.77 7.82 -3.80
CA ASP A 69 -10.62 8.97 -3.51
C ASP A 69 -12.09 8.53 -3.45
N PHE A 70 -12.67 8.61 -2.26
CA PHE A 70 -14.08 8.30 -1.99
C PHE A 70 -14.98 9.54 -2.01
N SER A 71 -14.45 10.71 -2.37
CA SER A 71 -15.20 11.97 -2.30
C SER A 71 -16.49 11.94 -3.13
N THR A 72 -16.47 11.33 -4.30
CA THR A 72 -17.65 11.19 -5.15
C THR A 72 -18.71 10.28 -4.54
N LEU A 73 -18.28 9.20 -3.86
CA LEU A 73 -19.18 8.19 -3.32
C LEU A 73 -19.78 8.62 -1.95
N LEU A 74 -18.99 9.30 -1.12
CA LEU A 74 -19.31 9.50 0.31
C LEU A 74 -19.19 10.97 0.78
N SER A 75 -19.16 11.95 -0.12
CA SER A 75 -18.83 13.36 0.18
C SER A 75 -19.64 14.00 1.31
N ASN A 76 -20.86 13.56 1.56
CA ASN A 76 -21.75 14.14 2.57
C ASN A 76 -21.85 13.31 3.86
N LYS A 77 -21.15 12.18 3.96
CA LYS A 77 -21.25 11.27 5.10
C LYS A 77 -20.20 11.56 6.18
N PHE A 78 -19.07 12.20 5.84
CA PHE A 78 -17.94 12.41 6.75
C PHE A 78 -17.49 13.87 6.77
N LYS A 79 -17.05 14.34 7.93
CA LYS A 79 -16.56 15.71 8.13
C LYS A 79 -15.15 15.92 7.58
N SER A 80 -14.34 14.87 7.57
CA SER A 80 -12.96 14.92 7.12
C SER A 80 -12.43 13.52 6.77
N SER A 81 -11.28 13.47 6.10
CA SER A 81 -10.55 12.23 5.84
C SER A 81 -10.13 11.51 7.13
N ALA A 82 -9.78 12.26 8.19
CA ALA A 82 -9.43 11.67 9.48
C ALA A 82 -10.64 11.03 10.17
N ASP A 83 -11.82 11.67 10.12
CA ASP A 83 -13.07 11.13 10.65
C ASP A 83 -13.46 9.82 9.94
N PHE A 84 -13.39 9.80 8.61
CA PHE A 84 -13.58 8.60 7.81
C PHE A 84 -12.65 7.46 8.24
N CYS A 85 -11.33 7.71 8.33
CA CYS A 85 -10.35 6.70 8.71
C CYS A 85 -10.66 6.08 10.07
N LYS A 86 -11.08 6.91 11.03
CA LYS A 86 -11.46 6.44 12.37
C LYS A 86 -12.68 5.53 12.31
N VAL A 87 -13.76 5.95 11.65
CA VAL A 87 -14.99 5.15 11.56
C VAL A 87 -14.75 3.85 10.79
N LEU A 88 -14.01 3.91 9.67
CA LEU A 88 -13.65 2.71 8.91
C LEU A 88 -12.89 1.70 9.78
N LEU A 89 -11.89 2.17 10.54
CA LEU A 89 -11.11 1.31 11.42
C LEU A 89 -11.99 0.67 12.50
N ASP A 90 -12.85 1.47 13.15
CA ASP A 90 -13.71 0.99 14.23
C ASP A 90 -14.71 -0.07 13.74
N GLU A 91 -15.26 0.10 12.52
CA GLU A 91 -16.31 -0.78 11.99
C GLU A 91 -15.77 -1.99 11.20
N THR A 92 -14.60 -1.87 10.58
CA THR A 92 -14.07 -2.93 9.70
C THR A 92 -12.77 -3.56 10.16
N GLY A 93 -12.03 -2.89 11.04
CA GLY A 93 -10.67 -3.26 11.43
C GLY A 93 -9.62 -2.96 10.33
N VAL A 94 -9.97 -2.16 9.30
CA VAL A 94 -9.04 -1.78 8.24
C VAL A 94 -8.51 -0.37 8.50
N ALA A 95 -7.19 -0.24 8.61
CA ALA A 95 -6.52 1.02 8.82
C ALA A 95 -6.09 1.66 7.50
N LEU A 96 -6.48 2.92 7.29
CA LEU A 96 -5.99 3.79 6.22
C LEU A 96 -5.36 5.05 6.85
N LEU A 97 -4.52 5.75 6.09
CA LEU A 97 -4.03 7.06 6.51
C LEU A 97 -4.76 8.16 5.75
N PRO A 98 -5.21 9.21 6.46
CA PRO A 98 -5.96 10.29 5.82
C PRO A 98 -5.09 11.11 4.88
N GLY A 99 -5.66 11.54 3.76
CA GLY A 99 -4.94 12.35 2.76
C GLY A 99 -4.46 13.69 3.32
N SER A 100 -5.11 14.23 4.36
CA SER A 100 -4.66 15.43 5.05
C SER A 100 -3.23 15.34 5.58
N ASP A 101 -2.76 14.16 5.97
CA ASP A 101 -1.39 13.93 6.45
C ASP A 101 -0.36 14.03 5.31
N PHE A 102 -0.83 14.03 4.05
CA PHE A 102 -0.04 14.15 2.84
C PHE A 102 -0.30 15.45 2.08
N GLY A 103 -0.92 16.44 2.73
CA GLY A 103 -1.14 17.78 2.17
C GLY A 103 -2.40 17.94 1.33
N PHE A 104 -3.27 16.95 1.27
CA PHE A 104 -4.60 17.11 0.66
C PHE A 104 -5.55 17.91 1.57
N ASP A 105 -6.55 18.56 0.98
CA ASP A 105 -7.63 19.18 1.75
C ASP A 105 -8.31 18.12 2.64
N SER A 106 -8.46 18.43 3.92
CA SER A 106 -9.04 17.51 4.91
C SER A 106 -10.48 17.09 4.59
N LYS A 107 -11.21 17.89 3.81
CA LYS A 107 -12.57 17.58 3.35
C LYS A 107 -12.61 16.60 2.20
N LYS A 108 -11.50 16.42 1.48
CA LYS A 108 -11.40 15.38 0.45
C LYS A 108 -11.21 14.03 1.10
N LEU A 109 -12.02 13.08 0.70
CA LEU A 109 -11.95 11.70 1.21
C LEU A 109 -10.92 10.88 0.42
N ILE A 110 -9.69 11.41 0.37
CA ILE A 110 -8.52 10.75 -0.22
C ILE A 110 -7.74 10.06 0.90
N PHE A 111 -7.26 8.86 0.65
CA PHE A 111 -6.55 8.05 1.66
C PHE A 111 -5.32 7.40 1.07
N ARG A 112 -4.33 7.13 1.92
CA ARG A 112 -3.22 6.23 1.57
C ARG A 112 -3.51 4.83 2.09
N LEU A 113 -3.63 3.89 1.16
CA LEU A 113 -3.74 2.47 1.43
C LEU A 113 -2.39 1.81 1.15
N SER A 114 -1.87 1.07 2.14
CA SER A 114 -0.71 0.21 1.99
C SER A 114 -1.16 -1.22 1.73
N PHE A 115 -0.60 -1.87 0.70
CA PHE A 115 -0.99 -3.23 0.33
C PHE A 115 0.14 -4.25 0.58
N VAL A 116 0.72 -4.22 1.80
CA VAL A 116 1.86 -5.09 2.20
C VAL A 116 1.57 -5.98 3.42
N ASP A 117 0.32 -6.09 3.89
CA ASP A 117 -0.01 -6.98 5.01
C ASP A 117 -0.14 -8.44 4.53
N PHE A 118 0.99 -9.03 4.16
CA PHE A 118 1.12 -10.43 3.77
C PHE A 118 2.47 -11.01 4.19
N ASP A 119 2.60 -12.33 4.19
CA ASP A 119 3.85 -13.02 4.46
C ASP A 119 4.78 -12.95 3.22
N GLY A 120 5.66 -11.95 3.23
CA GLY A 120 6.55 -11.66 2.10
C GLY A 120 7.51 -12.81 1.80
N GLU A 121 8.01 -13.51 2.82
CA GLU A 121 8.92 -14.66 2.65
C GLU A 121 8.22 -15.81 1.93
N LYS A 122 7.04 -16.19 2.40
CA LYS A 122 6.26 -17.27 1.78
C LYS A 122 5.89 -16.96 0.34
N PHE A 123 5.43 -15.73 0.07
CA PHE A 123 5.03 -15.37 -1.27
C PHE A 123 6.23 -15.28 -2.21
N LEU A 124 7.36 -14.76 -1.73
CA LEU A 124 8.59 -14.67 -2.50
C LEU A 124 9.12 -16.07 -2.85
N ASN A 125 9.20 -16.98 -1.88
CA ASN A 125 9.63 -18.37 -2.09
C ASN A 125 8.73 -19.10 -3.09
N TYR A 126 7.41 -18.91 -3.01
CA TYR A 126 6.48 -19.45 -4.00
C TYR A 126 6.72 -18.86 -5.39
N SER A 127 6.92 -17.54 -5.47
CA SER A 127 7.15 -16.87 -6.76
C SER A 127 8.42 -17.35 -7.47
N TYR A 128 9.43 -17.81 -6.73
CA TYR A 128 10.64 -18.40 -7.32
C TYR A 128 10.41 -19.72 -8.06
N LEU A 129 9.31 -20.39 -7.77
CA LEU A 129 8.92 -21.68 -8.35
C LEU A 129 7.89 -21.52 -9.48
N LYS A 130 7.48 -20.28 -9.77
CA LYS A 130 6.44 -19.97 -10.77
C LYS A 130 6.92 -18.96 -11.80
N ASP A 131 6.63 -19.22 -13.06
CA ASP A 131 6.92 -18.28 -14.14
C ASP A 131 5.95 -17.10 -14.10
N GLU A 132 4.66 -17.37 -13.82
CA GLU A 132 3.60 -16.36 -13.71
C GLU A 132 2.81 -16.53 -12.41
N LEU A 133 2.39 -15.42 -11.84
CA LEU A 133 1.50 -15.36 -10.68
C LEU A 133 0.08 -14.97 -11.15
N SER A 134 -0.93 -15.51 -10.49
CA SER A 134 -2.35 -15.31 -10.80
C SER A 134 -3.10 -14.64 -9.64
N GLU A 135 -4.31 -14.15 -9.91
CA GLU A 135 -5.19 -13.61 -8.85
C GLU A 135 -5.60 -14.69 -7.80
N GLU A 136 -5.60 -15.97 -8.17
CA GLU A 136 -5.87 -17.06 -7.24
C GLU A 136 -4.79 -17.19 -6.16
N ASP A 137 -3.53 -16.91 -6.54
CA ASP A 137 -2.41 -16.92 -5.60
C ASP A 137 -2.56 -15.89 -4.49
N LEU A 138 -3.28 -14.76 -4.76
CA LEU A 138 -3.54 -13.75 -3.74
C LEU A 138 -4.41 -14.27 -2.59
N ASN A 139 -5.36 -15.17 -2.86
CA ASN A 139 -6.19 -15.75 -1.82
C ASN A 139 -5.39 -16.62 -0.84
N ILE A 140 -4.26 -17.16 -1.31
CA ILE A 140 -3.39 -18.04 -0.52
C ILE A 140 -2.28 -17.23 0.18
N TYR A 141 -1.61 -16.33 -0.56
CA TYR A 141 -0.41 -15.65 -0.09
C TYR A 141 -0.61 -14.22 0.40
N ALA A 142 -1.72 -13.57 0.01
CA ALA A 142 -2.10 -12.23 0.46
C ALA A 142 -3.58 -12.12 0.91
N PRO A 143 -4.13 -13.10 1.67
CA PRO A 143 -5.56 -13.16 1.98
C PRO A 143 -6.05 -11.96 2.79
N LYS A 144 -5.19 -11.32 3.59
CA LYS A 144 -5.57 -10.13 4.36
C LYS A 144 -5.79 -8.92 3.46
N ILE A 145 -4.99 -8.78 2.38
CA ILE A 145 -5.18 -7.71 1.41
C ILE A 145 -6.51 -7.89 0.68
N VAL A 146 -6.77 -9.11 0.17
CA VAL A 146 -8.04 -9.43 -0.52
C VAL A 146 -9.25 -9.16 0.39
N LYS A 147 -9.20 -9.63 1.63
CA LYS A 147 -10.27 -9.39 2.62
C LYS A 147 -10.41 -7.91 2.98
N GLY A 148 -9.28 -7.20 3.15
CA GLY A 148 -9.26 -5.78 3.49
C GLY A 148 -9.92 -4.92 2.42
N ILE A 149 -9.56 -5.11 1.15
CA ILE A 149 -10.18 -4.41 0.02
C ILE A 149 -11.68 -4.69 -0.07
N ASN A 150 -12.11 -5.95 0.04
CA ASN A 150 -13.53 -6.29 0.01
C ASN A 150 -14.29 -5.63 1.17
N LYS A 151 -13.75 -5.63 2.40
CA LYS A 151 -14.36 -4.95 3.54
C LYS A 151 -14.53 -3.45 3.33
N ILE A 152 -13.53 -2.77 2.76
CA ILE A 152 -13.62 -1.34 2.44
C ILE A 152 -14.76 -1.09 1.45
N ILE A 153 -14.83 -1.89 0.38
CA ILE A 153 -15.83 -1.76 -0.67
C ILE A 153 -17.23 -2.04 -0.13
N ASP A 154 -17.41 -3.14 0.58
CA ASP A 154 -18.70 -3.53 1.16
C ASP A 154 -19.20 -2.47 2.16
N TRP A 155 -18.29 -1.88 2.92
CA TRP A 155 -18.59 -0.82 3.88
C TRP A 155 -18.97 0.49 3.19
N ALA A 156 -18.25 0.88 2.13
CA ALA A 156 -18.50 2.10 1.40
C ALA A 156 -19.82 2.09 0.60
N ASN A 157 -20.34 0.90 0.27
CA ASN A 157 -21.59 0.70 -0.46
C ASN A 157 -22.83 0.55 0.42
N LYS A 158 -22.70 0.66 1.75
CA LYS A 158 -23.82 0.72 2.72
C LYS A 158 -24.37 2.14 2.85
#